data_5c3922bb6aa622e1189606f36d590b1f
#
_entry.id   5c3922bb6aa622e1189606f36d590b1f
#
_cell.length_a   1.000
_cell.length_b   1.000
_cell.length_c   1.000
_cell.angle_alpha   90.00
_cell.angle_beta   90.00
_cell.angle_gamma   90.00
#
_symmetry.space_group_name_H-M   'P 1'
#
loop_
_entity.id
_entity.type
_entity.pdbx_description
1 polymer ?
#
loop_
_entity_poly.entity_id
_entity_poly.type
_entity_poly.pdbx_seq_one_letter_code
_entity_poly.pdbx_strand_id
1 'polypeptide(L)'
;MTVYATVDSPLGELVLTGEESATAAGGTALVSLSLPGQQGAAEARNGRRLAPGAFEEIAEQLRAYFSGELTCFSIEFAPGAGTDFQRRVWRAVEEIPYGRTASYGRIAERVGAAGAGVRAVGTAIGRNPLLVVRPCHRVIGADGALRGYAGGLPSKEWLLGLEGALAP
;
A
#
# COMPACT_ATOMS: atom_id res chain seq x y z
N MET A 1 -6.40 -12.08 17.20
CA MET A 1 -6.23 -13.11 16.14
C MET A 1 -6.31 -12.45 14.78
N THR A 2 -5.41 -12.84 13.88
CA THR A 2 -5.39 -12.30 12.52
C THR A 2 -6.33 -13.10 11.62
N VAL A 3 -7.15 -12.40 10.88
CA VAL A 3 -8.07 -12.98 9.89
C VAL A 3 -7.70 -12.51 8.50
N TYR A 4 -8.27 -13.13 7.47
CA TYR A 4 -8.04 -12.69 6.10
C TYR A 4 -9.33 -12.70 5.29
N ALA A 5 -9.30 -12.01 4.18
CA ALA A 5 -10.32 -12.08 3.13
C ALA A 5 -9.70 -11.76 1.79
N THR A 6 -10.43 -12.03 0.73
CA THR A 6 -10.05 -11.66 -0.62
C THR A 6 -11.05 -10.67 -1.17
N VAL A 7 -10.58 -9.75 -2.01
CA VAL A 7 -11.43 -8.74 -2.64
C VAL A 7 -11.06 -8.68 -4.12
N ASP A 8 -12.05 -8.81 -4.98
CA ASP A 8 -11.83 -8.66 -6.43
C ASP A 8 -11.58 -7.20 -6.77
N SER A 9 -10.67 -6.96 -7.69
CA SER A 9 -10.33 -5.61 -8.13
C SER A 9 -9.90 -5.63 -9.60
N PRO A 10 -9.78 -4.43 -10.21
CA PRO A 10 -9.21 -4.35 -11.57
C PRO A 10 -7.80 -4.91 -11.69
N LEU A 11 -7.07 -5.02 -10.57
CA LEU A 11 -5.73 -5.60 -10.54
C LEU A 11 -5.75 -7.10 -10.25
N GLY A 12 -6.93 -7.71 -10.13
CA GLY A 12 -7.11 -9.10 -9.77
C GLY A 12 -7.54 -9.25 -8.32
N GLU A 13 -7.44 -10.48 -7.80
CA GLU A 13 -7.85 -10.78 -6.44
C GLU A 13 -6.84 -10.28 -5.42
N LEU A 14 -7.27 -9.36 -4.57
CA LEU A 14 -6.45 -8.83 -3.47
C LEU A 14 -6.60 -9.74 -2.25
N VAL A 15 -5.52 -9.92 -1.50
CA VAL A 15 -5.55 -10.64 -0.23
C VAL A 15 -5.35 -9.65 0.90
N LEU A 16 -6.31 -9.58 1.80
CA LEU A 16 -6.27 -8.69 2.96
C LEU A 16 -6.06 -9.52 4.22
N THR A 17 -5.19 -9.06 5.11
CA THR A 17 -5.12 -9.60 6.46
C THR A 17 -5.37 -8.49 7.45
N GLY A 18 -5.97 -8.81 8.58
CA GLY A 18 -6.34 -7.80 9.56
C GLY A 18 -6.56 -8.39 10.94
N GLU A 19 -6.72 -7.51 11.91
CA GLU A 19 -6.99 -7.89 13.30
C GLU A 19 -8.07 -7.00 13.89
N GLU A 20 -8.76 -7.49 14.91
CA GLU A 20 -9.79 -6.71 15.60
C GLU A 20 -9.23 -5.40 16.13
N SER A 21 -10.02 -4.34 15.98
CA SER A 21 -9.68 -3.02 16.52
C SER A 21 -10.95 -2.33 17.01
N ALA A 22 -10.92 -1.89 18.25
CA ALA A 22 -12.04 -1.16 18.85
C ALA A 22 -12.17 0.26 18.29
N THR A 23 -11.13 0.78 17.66
CA THR A 23 -11.08 2.15 17.14
C THR A 23 -11.26 2.25 15.64
N ALA A 24 -11.16 1.13 14.91
CA ALA A 24 -11.28 1.14 13.46
C ALA A 24 -12.75 1.17 13.04
N ALA A 25 -13.07 1.96 12.03
CA ALA A 25 -14.37 1.91 11.37
C ALA A 25 -14.56 0.49 10.81
N GLY A 26 -15.68 -0.14 11.12
CA GLY A 26 -15.91 -1.53 10.70
C GLY A 26 -15.24 -2.58 11.59
N GLY A 27 -14.47 -2.18 12.59
CA GLY A 27 -13.93 -3.07 13.62
C GLY A 27 -12.65 -3.81 13.28
N THR A 28 -12.00 -3.52 12.16
CA THR A 28 -10.78 -4.23 11.73
C THR A 28 -9.67 -3.24 11.35
N ALA A 29 -8.48 -3.45 11.90
CA ALA A 29 -7.27 -2.75 11.48
C ALA A 29 -6.56 -3.62 10.42
N LEU A 30 -6.11 -3.01 9.35
CA LEU A 30 -5.48 -3.71 8.24
C LEU A 30 -4.01 -4.01 8.57
N VAL A 31 -3.63 -5.28 8.43
CA VAL A 31 -2.25 -5.74 8.65
C VAL A 31 -1.49 -5.78 7.32
N SER A 32 -2.11 -6.32 6.27
CA SER A 32 -1.49 -6.38 4.94
C SER A 32 -2.54 -6.35 3.84
N LEU A 33 -2.10 -5.89 2.66
CA LEU A 33 -2.83 -5.97 1.41
C LEU A 33 -1.85 -6.39 0.35
N SER A 34 -2.11 -7.52 -0.29
CA SER A 34 -1.23 -8.10 -1.31
C SER A 34 -1.95 -8.19 -2.65
N LEU A 35 -1.19 -7.97 -3.73
CA LEU A 35 -1.66 -8.11 -5.10
C LEU A 35 -1.39 -9.51 -5.62
N PRO A 36 -2.12 -9.99 -6.65
CA PRO A 36 -1.86 -11.29 -7.25
C PRO A 36 -0.42 -11.38 -7.76
N GLY A 37 0.22 -12.52 -7.54
CA GLY A 37 1.59 -12.76 -7.97
C GLY A 37 2.66 -12.10 -7.13
N GLN A 38 2.28 -11.29 -6.15
CA GLN A 38 3.23 -10.70 -5.23
C GLN A 38 3.84 -11.77 -4.34
N GLN A 39 5.14 -11.66 -4.08
CA GLN A 39 5.83 -12.58 -3.17
C GLN A 39 5.17 -12.51 -1.79
N GLY A 40 4.82 -13.66 -1.24
CA GLY A 40 4.17 -13.77 0.06
C GLY A 40 2.64 -13.66 0.03
N ALA A 41 2.03 -13.37 -1.13
CA ALA A 41 0.58 -13.22 -1.22
C ALA A 41 -0.15 -14.53 -0.90
N ALA A 42 0.35 -15.64 -1.40
CA ALA A 42 -0.27 -16.95 -1.13
C ALA A 42 -0.14 -17.33 0.34
N GLU A 43 0.99 -17.02 0.94
CA GLU A 43 1.28 -17.33 2.34
C GLU A 43 0.48 -16.46 3.32
N ALA A 44 -0.04 -15.33 2.86
CA ALA A 44 -0.83 -14.44 3.70
C ALA A 44 -2.10 -15.11 4.25
N ARG A 45 -2.58 -16.15 3.57
CA ARG A 45 -3.75 -16.92 4.02
C ARG A 45 -3.41 -17.96 5.09
N ASN A 46 -2.15 -18.37 5.15
CA ASN A 46 -1.75 -19.50 5.98
C ASN A 46 -1.93 -19.20 7.47
N GLY A 47 -2.57 -20.13 8.18
CA GLY A 47 -2.79 -20.02 9.61
C GLY A 47 -3.83 -18.99 10.02
N ARG A 48 -4.56 -18.41 9.07
CA ARG A 48 -5.58 -17.39 9.34
C ARG A 48 -6.97 -17.89 8.98
N ARG A 49 -7.96 -17.37 9.68
CA ARG A 49 -9.35 -17.71 9.44
C ARG A 49 -9.92 -16.76 8.38
N LEU A 50 -10.64 -17.33 7.41
CA LEU A 50 -11.36 -16.54 6.41
C LEU A 50 -12.54 -15.82 7.10
N ALA A 51 -12.56 -14.51 7.01
CA ALA A 51 -13.57 -13.68 7.66
C ALA A 51 -13.96 -12.49 6.78
N PRO A 52 -14.72 -12.71 5.69
CA PRO A 52 -15.10 -11.63 4.77
C PRO A 52 -15.85 -10.50 5.48
N GLY A 53 -16.72 -10.82 6.43
CA GLY A 53 -17.48 -9.81 7.16
C GLY A 53 -16.64 -8.83 7.97
N ALA A 54 -15.43 -9.23 8.36
CA ALA A 54 -14.52 -8.35 9.08
C ALA A 54 -13.95 -7.24 8.20
N PHE A 55 -14.01 -7.39 6.88
CA PHE A 55 -13.40 -6.47 5.93
C PHE A 55 -14.41 -5.69 5.09
N GLU A 56 -15.68 -5.70 5.44
CA GLU A 56 -16.72 -5.03 4.62
C GLU A 56 -16.43 -3.54 4.41
N GLU A 57 -16.09 -2.82 5.47
CA GLU A 57 -15.78 -1.39 5.38
C GLU A 57 -14.54 -1.15 4.51
N ILE A 58 -13.50 -1.95 4.70
CA ILE A 58 -12.26 -1.82 3.93
C ILE A 58 -12.53 -2.14 2.46
N ALA A 59 -13.27 -3.22 2.19
CA ALA A 59 -13.60 -3.62 0.82
C ALA A 59 -14.44 -2.56 0.11
N GLU A 60 -15.37 -1.93 0.82
CA GLU A 60 -16.18 -0.86 0.26
C GLU A 60 -15.32 0.34 -0.13
N GLN A 61 -14.37 0.74 0.72
CA GLN A 61 -13.44 1.81 0.40
C GLN A 61 -12.56 1.46 -0.79
N LEU A 62 -12.08 0.23 -0.87
CA LEU A 62 -11.28 -0.22 -2.02
C LEU A 62 -12.09 -0.14 -3.30
N ARG A 63 -13.33 -0.60 -3.30
CA ARG A 63 -14.19 -0.52 -4.49
C ARG A 63 -14.41 0.94 -4.91
N ALA A 64 -14.66 1.82 -3.96
CA ALA A 64 -14.84 3.24 -4.25
C ALA A 64 -13.56 3.87 -4.83
N TYR A 65 -12.39 3.47 -4.31
CA TYR A 65 -11.12 3.94 -4.83
C TYR A 65 -10.91 3.48 -6.27
N PHE A 66 -11.12 2.20 -6.55
CA PHE A 66 -10.92 1.66 -7.90
C PHE A 66 -11.93 2.21 -8.91
N SER A 67 -13.09 2.66 -8.48
CA SER A 67 -14.06 3.31 -9.35
C SER A 67 -13.80 4.81 -9.55
N GLY A 68 -12.80 5.35 -8.86
CA GLY A 68 -12.44 6.76 -8.96
C GLY A 68 -13.25 7.69 -8.03
N GLU A 69 -14.11 7.13 -7.19
CA GLU A 69 -14.95 7.92 -6.30
C GLU A 69 -14.25 8.33 -5.00
N LEU A 70 -13.27 7.52 -4.54
CA LEU A 70 -12.56 7.77 -3.30
C LEU A 70 -11.10 8.11 -3.60
N THR A 71 -10.61 9.21 -3.05
CA THR A 71 -9.23 9.65 -3.24
C THR A 71 -8.38 9.54 -1.97
N CYS A 72 -9.00 9.28 -0.83
CA CYS A 72 -8.30 9.17 0.45
C CYS A 72 -8.97 8.09 1.30
N PHE A 73 -8.17 7.16 1.79
CA PHE A 73 -8.68 6.06 2.62
C PHE A 73 -8.79 6.47 4.08
N SER A 74 -9.83 5.97 4.75
CA SER A 74 -10.02 6.08 6.20
C SER A 74 -9.89 4.68 6.81
N ILE A 75 -8.72 4.07 6.63
CA ILE A 75 -8.45 2.71 7.08
C ILE A 75 -7.39 2.76 8.17
N GLU A 76 -7.68 2.16 9.32
CA GLU A 76 -6.71 2.03 10.39
C GLU A 76 -5.74 0.90 10.05
N PHE A 77 -4.44 1.14 10.24
CA PHE A 77 -3.40 0.14 10.06
C PHE A 77 -3.05 -0.46 11.42
N ALA A 78 -2.87 -1.77 11.45
CA ALA A 78 -2.45 -2.45 12.66
C ALA A 78 -1.04 -1.99 13.06
N PRO A 79 -0.77 -1.75 14.35
CA PRO A 79 0.54 -1.29 14.78
C PRO A 79 1.59 -2.42 14.77
N GLY A 80 2.86 -2.03 14.86
CA GLY A 80 3.95 -2.96 15.15
C GLY A 80 4.70 -3.52 13.96
N ALA A 81 4.27 -3.25 12.72
CA ALA A 81 5.02 -3.72 11.54
C ALA A 81 6.23 -2.83 11.26
N GLY A 82 7.33 -3.47 10.86
CA GLY A 82 8.50 -2.78 10.36
C GLY A 82 9.47 -2.25 11.41
N THR A 83 10.63 -1.81 10.95
CA THR A 83 11.65 -1.15 11.77
C THR A 83 11.30 0.33 11.92
N ASP A 84 12.00 1.03 12.82
CA ASP A 84 11.82 2.48 12.97
C ASP A 84 12.10 3.21 11.66
N PHE A 85 13.15 2.82 10.94
CA PHE A 85 13.49 3.41 9.65
C PHE A 85 12.38 3.17 8.62
N GLN A 86 11.89 1.92 8.51
CA GLN A 86 10.81 1.59 7.59
C GLN A 86 9.55 2.41 7.89
N ARG A 87 9.19 2.52 9.18
CA ARG A 87 8.02 3.30 9.56
C ARG A 87 8.16 4.78 9.21
N ARG A 88 9.36 5.35 9.35
CA ARG A 88 9.59 6.75 8.93
C ARG A 88 9.43 6.92 7.42
N VAL A 89 9.98 5.98 6.65
CA VAL A 89 9.84 5.99 5.19
C VAL A 89 8.37 5.86 4.81
N TRP A 90 7.67 4.90 5.40
CA TRP A 90 6.25 4.68 5.09
C TRP A 90 5.37 5.88 5.43
N ARG A 91 5.65 6.58 6.53
CA ARG A 91 4.93 7.82 6.86
C ARG A 91 5.15 8.90 5.82
N ALA A 92 6.37 9.04 5.33
CA ALA A 92 6.66 10.01 4.28
C ALA A 92 5.92 9.65 2.98
N VAL A 93 5.85 8.36 2.64
CA VAL A 93 5.08 7.87 1.49
C VAL A 93 3.59 8.20 1.65
N GLU A 94 3.05 8.00 2.84
CA GLU A 94 1.62 8.28 3.13
C GLU A 94 1.25 9.76 2.92
N GLU A 95 2.23 10.64 2.97
CA GLU A 95 2.01 12.07 2.75
C GLU A 95 1.92 12.48 1.28
N ILE A 96 2.22 11.57 0.34
CA ILE A 96 2.11 11.88 -1.09
C ILE A 96 0.62 11.89 -1.47
N PRO A 97 0.08 13.05 -1.89
CA PRO A 97 -1.36 13.13 -2.16
C PRO A 97 -1.77 12.37 -3.42
N TYR A 98 -3.04 12.06 -3.50
CA TYR A 98 -3.67 11.48 -4.68
C TYR A 98 -3.38 12.36 -5.91
N GLY A 99 -3.02 11.74 -7.02
CA GLY A 99 -2.70 12.46 -8.26
C GLY A 99 -1.31 13.05 -8.30
N ARG A 100 -0.47 12.79 -7.30
CA ARG A 100 0.90 13.30 -7.23
C ARG A 100 1.89 12.16 -7.14
N THR A 101 3.14 12.47 -7.47
CA THR A 101 4.26 11.52 -7.33
C THR A 101 5.39 12.21 -6.56
N ALA A 102 6.29 11.39 -6.03
CA ALA A 102 7.53 11.87 -5.42
C ALA A 102 8.65 10.93 -5.85
N SER A 103 9.88 11.46 -5.95
CA SER A 103 11.02 10.61 -6.25
C SER A 103 11.54 9.93 -5.00
N TYR A 104 12.28 8.82 -5.18
CA TYR A 104 12.97 8.16 -4.07
C TYR A 104 13.89 9.14 -3.33
N GLY A 105 14.54 10.03 -4.07
CA GLY A 105 15.41 11.06 -3.47
C GLY A 105 14.65 12.03 -2.58
N ARG A 106 13.45 12.41 -2.98
CA ARG A 106 12.60 13.31 -2.16
C ARG A 106 12.19 12.63 -0.87
N ILE A 107 11.83 11.36 -0.93
CA ILE A 107 11.50 10.60 0.28
C ILE A 107 12.74 10.50 1.18
N ALA A 108 13.90 10.25 0.60
CA ALA A 108 15.14 10.17 1.36
C ALA A 108 15.45 11.49 2.08
N GLU A 109 15.27 12.62 1.41
CA GLU A 109 15.43 13.93 2.03
C GLU A 109 14.49 14.12 3.23
N ARG A 110 13.23 13.72 3.06
CA ARG A 110 12.22 13.87 4.12
C ARG A 110 12.56 13.06 5.38
N VAL A 111 13.20 11.91 5.22
CA VAL A 111 13.56 11.07 6.36
C VAL A 111 15.00 11.27 6.84
N GLY A 112 15.73 12.23 6.24
CA GLY A 112 17.10 12.52 6.64
C GLY A 112 18.12 11.51 6.15
N ALA A 113 17.84 10.83 5.03
CA ALA A 113 18.68 9.76 4.48
C ALA A 113 19.11 10.03 3.03
N ALA A 114 19.28 11.31 2.66
CA ALA A 114 19.70 11.69 1.31
C ALA A 114 21.08 11.12 0.96
N GLY A 115 21.36 11.02 -0.34
CA GLY A 115 22.62 10.49 -0.82
C GLY A 115 22.68 8.97 -0.71
N ALA A 116 23.61 8.45 0.06
CA ALA A 116 23.80 7.00 0.20
C ALA A 116 22.57 6.28 0.77
N GLY A 117 21.70 6.99 1.47
CA GLY A 117 20.50 6.42 2.05
C GLY A 117 19.36 6.19 1.07
N VAL A 118 19.45 6.68 -0.17
CA VAL A 118 18.38 6.51 -1.16
C VAL A 118 18.09 5.03 -1.45
N ARG A 119 19.14 4.20 -1.52
CA ARG A 119 18.98 2.76 -1.74
C ARG A 119 18.23 2.10 -0.57
N ALA A 120 18.55 2.47 0.67
CA ALA A 120 17.87 1.96 1.85
C ALA A 120 16.39 2.38 1.85
N VAL A 121 16.10 3.59 1.41
CA VAL A 121 14.71 4.07 1.24
C VAL A 121 13.97 3.21 0.23
N GLY A 122 14.59 2.93 -0.93
CA GLY A 122 13.98 2.07 -1.94
C GLY A 122 13.67 0.67 -1.40
N THR A 123 14.58 0.10 -0.63
CA THR A 123 14.37 -1.20 0.01
C THR A 123 13.20 -1.15 0.99
N ALA A 124 13.12 -0.10 1.82
CA ALA A 124 12.03 0.07 2.78
C ALA A 124 10.68 0.20 2.07
N ILE A 125 10.64 0.95 0.97
CA ILE A 125 9.43 1.10 0.15
C ILE A 125 9.01 -0.25 -0.42
N GLY A 126 9.95 -1.03 -0.92
CA GLY A 126 9.69 -2.36 -1.46
C GLY A 126 9.14 -3.36 -0.44
N ARG A 127 9.32 -3.09 0.84
CA ARG A 127 8.82 -3.95 1.94
C ARG A 127 7.50 -3.50 2.51
N ASN A 128 6.86 -2.50 1.91
CA ASN A 128 5.54 -2.04 2.32
C ASN A 128 4.54 -3.21 2.30
N PRO A 129 3.91 -3.55 3.44
CA PRO A 129 2.94 -4.64 3.47
C PRO A 129 1.53 -4.21 3.05
N LEU A 130 1.32 -2.92 2.82
CA LEU A 130 -0.02 -2.35 2.61
C LEU A 130 -0.11 -1.68 1.24
N LEU A 131 0.01 -2.48 0.16
CA LEU A 131 -0.06 -1.94 -1.18
C LEU A 131 -1.41 -1.24 -1.41
N VAL A 132 -1.45 -0.29 -2.32
CA VAL A 132 -2.60 0.53 -2.67
C VAL A 132 -2.96 1.53 -1.57
N VAL A 133 -3.29 1.07 -0.37
CA VAL A 133 -3.74 1.94 0.74
C VAL A 133 -2.60 2.79 1.30
N ARG A 134 -1.38 2.26 1.30
CA ARG A 134 -0.17 3.05 1.55
C ARG A 134 0.47 3.27 0.18
N PRO A 135 0.50 4.52 -0.33
CA PRO A 135 0.68 4.76 -1.76
C PRO A 135 2.13 4.68 -2.25
N CYS A 136 2.80 3.56 -2.03
CA CYS A 136 4.17 3.38 -2.52
C CYS A 136 4.23 3.37 -4.05
N HIS A 137 3.11 3.16 -4.74
CA HIS A 137 3.03 3.30 -6.20
C HIS A 137 3.27 4.74 -6.65
N ARG A 138 3.16 5.73 -5.77
CA ARG A 138 3.41 7.15 -6.08
C ARG A 138 4.89 7.53 -6.02
N VAL A 139 5.77 6.60 -5.65
CA VAL A 139 7.21 6.85 -5.63
C VAL A 139 7.83 6.38 -6.94
N ILE A 140 8.49 7.29 -7.64
CA ILE A 140 9.06 7.05 -8.98
C ILE A 140 10.52 7.48 -9.02
N GLY A 141 11.21 7.16 -10.12
CA GLY A 141 12.57 7.64 -10.33
C GLY A 141 12.62 9.15 -10.51
N ALA A 142 13.76 9.77 -10.21
CA ALA A 142 13.95 11.21 -10.37
C ALA A 142 13.79 11.65 -11.82
N ASP A 143 14.01 10.75 -12.77
CA ASP A 143 13.83 10.96 -14.21
C ASP A 143 12.37 10.72 -14.66
N GLY A 144 11.48 10.44 -13.75
CA GLY A 144 10.08 10.13 -14.04
C GLY A 144 9.83 8.68 -14.41
N ALA A 145 10.85 7.85 -14.49
CA ALA A 145 10.69 6.44 -14.85
C ALA A 145 10.04 5.66 -13.71
N LEU A 146 9.18 4.69 -14.08
CA LEU A 146 8.62 3.77 -13.10
C LEU A 146 9.70 2.74 -12.74
N ARG A 147 10.11 2.76 -11.49
CA ARG A 147 11.05 1.78 -10.94
C ARG A 147 10.25 0.63 -10.35
N GLY A 148 10.85 -0.24 -9.55
CA GLY A 148 10.19 -1.40 -9.01
C GLY A 148 8.87 -1.12 -8.27
N TYR A 149 8.08 -2.15 -8.15
CA TYR A 149 6.87 -2.17 -7.33
C TYR A 149 6.60 -3.62 -6.91
N ALA A 150 6.30 -3.83 -5.64
CA ALA A 150 6.06 -5.18 -5.12
C ALA A 150 4.90 -5.88 -5.83
N GLY A 151 3.90 -5.12 -6.24
CA GLY A 151 2.75 -5.64 -7.00
C GLY A 151 2.98 -5.72 -8.51
N GLY A 152 4.17 -5.40 -9.00
CA GLY A 152 4.51 -5.41 -10.43
C GLY A 152 4.31 -4.05 -11.10
N LEU A 153 5.17 -3.75 -12.08
CA LEU A 153 5.10 -2.47 -12.80
C LEU A 153 3.78 -2.23 -13.53
N PRO A 154 3.15 -3.24 -14.16
CA PRO A 154 1.83 -3.02 -14.79
C PRO A 154 0.78 -2.51 -13.80
N SER A 155 0.76 -3.02 -12.57
CA SER A 155 -0.16 -2.55 -11.53
C SER A 155 0.19 -1.15 -11.07
N LYS A 156 1.47 -0.83 -10.94
CA LYS A 156 1.93 0.52 -10.60
C LYS A 156 1.46 1.54 -11.64
N GLU A 157 1.67 1.22 -12.91
CA GLU A 157 1.24 2.06 -14.01
C GLU A 157 -0.28 2.25 -14.00
N TRP A 158 -1.03 1.17 -13.77
CA TRP A 158 -2.48 1.23 -13.72
C TRP A 158 -2.98 2.15 -12.61
N LEU A 159 -2.39 2.02 -11.41
CA LEU A 159 -2.76 2.85 -10.25
C LEU A 159 -2.46 4.32 -10.50
N LEU A 160 -1.29 4.63 -11.04
CA LEU A 160 -0.94 6.01 -11.38
C LEU A 160 -1.85 6.58 -12.46
N GLY A 161 -2.22 5.75 -13.45
CA GLY A 161 -3.16 6.16 -14.49
C GLY A 161 -4.55 6.46 -13.91
N LEU A 162 -5.04 5.60 -13.01
CA LEU A 162 -6.31 5.84 -12.32
C LEU A 162 -6.29 7.18 -11.58
N GLU A 163 -5.19 7.47 -10.91
CA GLU A 163 -5.05 8.70 -10.12
C GLU A 163 -4.75 9.95 -10.96
N GLY A 164 -4.55 9.79 -12.27
CA GLY A 164 -4.20 10.92 -13.13
C GLY A 164 -2.79 11.45 -12.87
N ALA A 165 -1.90 10.64 -12.33
CA ALA A 165 -0.55 11.05 -11.96
C ALA A 165 0.49 10.80 -13.04
N LEU A 166 0.14 10.06 -14.09
CA LEU A 166 1.04 9.83 -15.22
C LEU A 166 1.03 11.04 -16.14
N ALA A 167 2.19 11.40 -16.68
CA ALA A 167 2.28 12.45 -17.69
C ALA A 167 1.49 12.04 -18.94
N PRO A 168 0.79 12.96 -19.60
CA PRO A 168 0.07 12.66 -20.83
C PRO A 168 1.02 12.26 -21.97
#